data_3dcca29efe1835c63a1efd190c882045
#
_entry.id   3dcca29efe1835c63a1efd190c882045
#
_cell.length_a   1.000
_cell.length_b   1.000
_cell.length_c   1.000
_cell.angle_alpha   90.00
_cell.angle_beta   90.00
_cell.angle_gamma   90.00
#
_symmetry.space_group_name_H-M   'P 1'
#
loop_
_entity.id
_entity.type
_entity.pdbx_description
1 polymer ?
#
loop_
_entity_poly.entity_id
_entity_poly.type
_entity_poly.pdbx_seq_one_letter_code
_entity_poly.pdbx_strand_id
1 'polypeptide(L)'
;LYNLEDSVADANPVIDKEATLYLDAYGYAVAFEGDTATAEDYLFVKEVGTVFNSEPSAKVVFYDGTEDTITVDQIIDGGKSYDAVKDGGNDTTTKTVAEKTIYKFTKGSSSYDLEVVAEKAGTSATVKKDVPSISATGTANGQATNNNTVFVDVENNNSWVGYKNVSSKTGADVKLVLNSDNVAEVVFIYGNFTSDADAEDYIILKGTGYQAEKDKNNKTVYRFIDAYDANGEKVEDL
;
A
#
# COMPACT_ATOMS: atom_id res chain seq x y z
N LEU A 1 -25.70 -2.82 20.14
CA LEU A 1 -25.01 -2.05 19.09
C LEU A 1 -24.14 -1.04 19.82
N TYR A 2 -22.83 -1.22 19.77
CA TYR A 2 -21.88 -0.29 20.37
C TYR A 2 -21.62 0.83 19.36
N ASN A 3 -21.66 2.08 19.80
CA ASN A 3 -21.14 3.19 19.00
C ASN A 3 -19.62 3.12 19.11
N LEU A 4 -18.97 2.95 17.97
CA LEU A 4 -17.51 3.05 17.86
C LEU A 4 -17.16 4.53 17.60
N GLU A 5 -16.13 5.02 18.26
CA GLU A 5 -15.47 6.26 17.84
C GLU A 5 -14.93 6.08 16.41
N ASP A 6 -14.90 7.15 15.62
CA ASP A 6 -14.52 7.10 14.20
C ASP A 6 -13.15 6.41 13.98
N SER A 7 -12.21 6.59 14.89
CA SER A 7 -10.89 5.95 14.84
C SER A 7 -10.92 4.42 15.03
N VAL A 8 -11.99 3.88 15.63
CA VAL A 8 -12.19 2.44 15.86
C VAL A 8 -13.11 1.85 14.80
N ALA A 9 -13.99 2.68 14.21
CA ALA A 9 -14.89 2.26 13.14
C ALA A 9 -14.13 1.88 11.84
N ASP A 10 -12.95 2.46 11.65
CA ASP A 10 -12.06 2.16 10.51
C ASP A 10 -11.11 0.97 10.78
N ALA A 11 -11.01 0.52 12.04
CA ALA A 11 -10.27 -0.70 12.37
C ALA A 11 -11.10 -1.92 11.98
N ASN A 12 -10.77 -2.57 10.87
CA ASN A 12 -11.37 -3.83 10.45
C ASN A 12 -10.67 -4.99 11.17
N PRO A 13 -11.24 -5.52 12.27
CA PRO A 13 -10.68 -6.70 12.92
C PRO A 13 -10.71 -7.89 11.95
N VAL A 14 -9.61 -8.59 11.85
CA VAL A 14 -9.53 -9.81 11.05
C VAL A 14 -10.24 -10.93 11.83
N ILE A 15 -11.16 -11.64 11.16
CA ILE A 15 -11.84 -12.80 11.74
C ILE A 15 -10.80 -13.88 12.04
N ASP A 16 -10.91 -14.56 13.19
CA ASP A 16 -10.03 -15.63 13.68
C ASP A 16 -8.61 -15.16 14.10
N LYS A 17 -8.42 -13.88 14.36
CA LYS A 17 -7.18 -13.34 14.96
C LYS A 17 -7.45 -12.77 16.35
N GLU A 18 -6.47 -12.91 17.23
CA GLU A 18 -6.53 -12.28 18.55
C GLU A 18 -6.43 -10.75 18.41
N ALA A 19 -7.30 -10.07 19.13
CA ALA A 19 -7.32 -8.61 19.15
C ALA A 19 -7.63 -8.11 20.56
N THR A 20 -7.03 -6.97 20.91
CA THR A 20 -7.32 -6.27 22.17
C THR A 20 -8.24 -5.09 21.87
N LEU A 21 -9.41 -5.11 22.48
CA LEU A 21 -10.38 -4.02 22.41
C LEU A 21 -10.30 -3.21 23.70
N TYR A 22 -9.96 -1.95 23.60
CA TYR A 22 -9.96 -1.03 24.73
C TYR A 22 -11.34 -0.39 24.88
N LEU A 23 -11.91 -0.49 26.07
CA LEU A 23 -13.23 0.08 26.36
C LEU A 23 -13.08 1.27 27.32
N ASP A 24 -13.95 2.26 27.15
CA ASP A 24 -14.09 3.35 28.13
C ASP A 24 -14.84 2.89 29.41
N ALA A 25 -15.02 3.79 30.36
CA ALA A 25 -15.72 3.50 31.61
C ALA A 25 -17.21 3.15 31.43
N TYR A 26 -17.77 3.37 30.26
CA TYR A 26 -19.17 3.10 29.90
C TYR A 26 -19.32 1.83 29.05
N GLY A 27 -18.20 1.20 28.68
CA GLY A 27 -18.19 0.00 27.86
C GLY A 27 -18.18 0.25 26.35
N TYR A 28 -17.89 1.46 25.92
CA TYR A 28 -17.71 1.78 24.49
C TYR A 28 -16.30 1.47 24.05
N ALA A 29 -16.15 0.93 22.85
CA ALA A 29 -14.84 0.70 22.26
C ALA A 29 -14.21 2.03 21.84
N VAL A 30 -13.04 2.36 22.41
CA VAL A 30 -12.30 3.60 22.16
C VAL A 30 -10.99 3.36 21.42
N ALA A 31 -10.47 2.13 21.43
CA ALA A 31 -9.30 1.75 20.65
C ALA A 31 -9.34 0.25 20.36
N PHE A 32 -8.68 -0.13 19.29
CA PHE A 32 -8.50 -1.51 18.86
C PHE A 32 -7.00 -1.74 18.59
N GLU A 33 -6.46 -2.83 19.12
CA GLU A 33 -5.11 -3.30 18.85
C GLU A 33 -5.17 -4.76 18.43
N GLY A 34 -4.80 -5.06 17.21
CA GLY A 34 -4.82 -6.41 16.64
C GLY A 34 -4.08 -6.42 15.31
N ASP A 35 -3.93 -7.61 14.74
CA ASP A 35 -3.35 -7.75 13.40
C ASP A 35 -4.20 -6.97 12.38
N THR A 36 -3.71 -5.81 11.98
CA THR A 36 -4.42 -4.89 11.08
C THR A 36 -4.06 -5.11 9.61
N ALA A 37 -2.92 -5.67 9.32
CA ALA A 37 -2.54 -5.96 7.94
C ALA A 37 -1.80 -7.27 7.86
N THR A 38 -2.24 -8.15 6.99
CA THR A 38 -1.57 -9.40 6.67
C THR A 38 -0.42 -9.22 5.67
N ALA A 39 -0.12 -7.99 5.29
CA ALA A 39 0.88 -7.66 4.27
C ALA A 39 2.28 -7.36 4.84
N GLU A 40 2.50 -7.45 6.14
CA GLU A 40 3.78 -7.11 6.78
C GLU A 40 4.97 -7.98 6.34
N ASP A 41 4.68 -9.11 5.72
CA ASP A 41 5.68 -10.08 5.28
C ASP A 41 6.04 -9.96 3.79
N TYR A 42 5.52 -8.97 3.06
CA TYR A 42 5.72 -8.86 1.61
C TYR A 42 6.78 -7.82 1.25
N LEU A 43 7.57 -8.16 0.23
CA LEU A 43 8.47 -7.25 -0.46
C LEU A 43 8.38 -7.43 -1.97
N PHE A 44 8.81 -6.42 -2.71
CA PHE A 44 8.95 -6.44 -4.16
C PHE A 44 10.41 -6.29 -4.53
N VAL A 45 10.95 -7.21 -5.32
CA VAL A 45 12.33 -7.15 -5.83
C VAL A 45 12.38 -6.24 -7.05
N LYS A 46 13.10 -5.12 -6.95
CA LYS A 46 13.34 -4.19 -8.07
C LYS A 46 14.45 -4.72 -8.99
N GLU A 47 15.58 -5.01 -8.40
CA GLU A 47 16.83 -5.37 -9.08
C GLU A 47 17.58 -6.45 -8.30
N VAL A 48 18.33 -7.28 -9.01
CA VAL A 48 19.18 -8.31 -8.41
C VAL A 48 20.64 -8.05 -8.74
N GLY A 49 21.47 -8.06 -7.72
CA GLY A 49 22.91 -7.85 -7.80
C GLY A 49 23.70 -8.93 -7.07
N THR A 50 24.97 -8.66 -6.87
CA THR A 50 25.85 -9.44 -5.99
C THR A 50 26.56 -8.50 -5.04
N VAL A 51 26.59 -8.85 -3.76
CA VAL A 51 27.50 -8.22 -2.80
C VAL A 51 28.87 -8.85 -2.84
N PHE A 52 29.79 -8.28 -2.07
CA PHE A 52 31.14 -8.83 -1.90
C PHE A 52 31.05 -10.29 -1.43
N ASN A 53 31.74 -11.20 -2.08
CA ASN A 53 31.74 -12.67 -1.90
C ASN A 53 30.69 -13.46 -2.73
N SER A 54 30.14 -12.88 -3.78
CA SER A 54 29.21 -13.57 -4.70
C SER A 54 27.87 -13.97 -4.10
N GLU A 55 27.53 -13.49 -2.90
CA GLU A 55 26.20 -13.65 -2.34
C GLU A 55 25.19 -12.84 -3.14
N PRO A 56 24.01 -13.39 -3.48
CA PRO A 56 22.98 -12.64 -4.16
C PRO A 56 22.45 -11.52 -3.28
N SER A 57 22.34 -10.34 -3.85
CA SER A 57 21.68 -9.20 -3.21
C SER A 57 20.51 -8.75 -4.04
N ALA A 58 19.47 -8.25 -3.38
CA ALA A 58 18.30 -7.73 -4.02
C ALA A 58 18.02 -6.31 -3.51
N LYS A 59 17.79 -5.38 -4.43
CA LYS A 59 17.18 -4.09 -4.13
C LYS A 59 15.69 -4.28 -4.07
N VAL A 60 15.10 -4.02 -2.91
CA VAL A 60 13.70 -4.34 -2.60
C VAL A 60 12.94 -3.14 -2.08
N VAL A 61 11.63 -3.15 -2.27
CA VAL A 61 10.69 -2.26 -1.57
C VAL A 61 9.77 -3.12 -0.72
N PHE A 62 9.73 -2.83 0.56
CA PHE A 62 8.87 -3.52 1.51
C PHE A 62 7.42 -3.01 1.46
N TYR A 63 6.53 -3.75 2.08
CA TYR A 63 5.10 -3.40 2.20
C TYR A 63 4.83 -2.00 2.76
N ASP A 64 5.73 -1.47 3.58
CA ASP A 64 5.65 -0.13 4.19
C ASP A 64 6.20 1.00 3.29
N GLY A 65 6.65 0.65 2.08
CA GLY A 65 7.26 1.57 1.12
C GLY A 65 8.75 1.81 1.35
N THR A 66 9.36 1.25 2.39
CA THR A 66 10.81 1.40 2.60
C THR A 66 11.60 0.64 1.56
N GLU A 67 12.66 1.26 1.03
CA GLU A 67 13.59 0.64 0.08
C GLU A 67 14.88 0.27 0.79
N ASP A 68 15.38 -0.94 0.55
CA ASP A 68 16.67 -1.41 1.06
C ASP A 68 17.35 -2.35 0.05
N THR A 69 18.64 -2.60 0.29
CA THR A 69 19.40 -3.64 -0.41
C THR A 69 19.72 -4.76 0.57
N ILE A 70 19.10 -5.89 0.33
CA ILE A 70 19.20 -7.06 1.22
C ILE A 70 20.12 -8.14 0.64
N THR A 71 20.75 -8.92 1.49
CA THR A 71 21.38 -10.19 1.11
C THR A 71 20.34 -11.29 1.20
N VAL A 72 20.23 -12.12 0.16
CA VAL A 72 19.28 -13.24 0.11
C VAL A 72 20.02 -14.54 0.33
N ASP A 73 19.63 -15.31 1.35
CA ASP A 73 20.23 -16.60 1.69
C ASP A 73 19.51 -17.74 0.97
N GLN A 74 18.19 -17.81 1.14
CA GLN A 74 17.40 -18.90 0.58
C GLN A 74 16.16 -18.39 -0.18
N ILE A 75 15.71 -19.22 -1.13
CA ILE A 75 14.40 -19.10 -1.74
C ILE A 75 13.58 -20.32 -1.35
N ILE A 76 12.42 -20.09 -0.76
CA ILE A 76 11.48 -21.13 -0.36
C ILE A 76 10.39 -21.21 -1.45
N ASP A 77 10.23 -22.36 -2.08
CA ASP A 77 9.20 -22.59 -3.09
C ASP A 77 8.50 -23.92 -2.85
N GLY A 78 7.16 -23.84 -2.65
CA GLY A 78 6.34 -24.98 -2.32
C GLY A 78 6.78 -25.72 -1.05
N GLY A 79 7.33 -24.99 -0.06
CA GLY A 79 7.82 -25.52 1.20
C GLY A 79 9.21 -26.18 1.12
N LYS A 80 9.90 -26.08 -0.03
CA LYS A 80 11.28 -26.55 -0.20
C LYS A 80 12.23 -25.36 -0.28
N SER A 81 13.34 -25.42 0.47
CA SER A 81 14.38 -24.41 0.46
C SER A 81 15.44 -24.69 -0.61
N TYR A 82 15.90 -23.62 -1.24
CA TYR A 82 16.95 -23.59 -2.25
C TYR A 82 17.94 -22.48 -1.90
N ASP A 83 19.23 -22.73 -2.11
CA ASP A 83 20.21 -21.67 -1.97
C ASP A 83 19.94 -20.58 -3.02
N ALA A 84 19.89 -19.34 -2.58
CA ALA A 84 19.65 -18.22 -3.48
C ALA A 84 20.87 -17.94 -4.35
N VAL A 85 20.65 -17.71 -5.64
CA VAL A 85 21.70 -17.30 -6.58
C VAL A 85 21.20 -16.15 -7.47
N LYS A 86 22.12 -15.34 -7.97
CA LYS A 86 21.78 -14.26 -8.89
C LYS A 86 21.37 -14.78 -10.26
N ASP A 87 22.15 -15.72 -10.81
CA ASP A 87 21.99 -16.25 -12.16
C ASP A 87 22.17 -17.77 -12.17
N GLY A 88 21.46 -18.44 -13.09
CA GLY A 88 21.71 -19.87 -13.38
C GLY A 88 21.11 -20.86 -12.39
N GLY A 89 20.40 -20.41 -11.36
CA GLY A 89 19.82 -21.27 -10.34
C GLY A 89 18.44 -21.77 -10.74
N ASN A 90 18.38 -22.94 -11.33
CA ASN A 90 17.11 -23.66 -11.57
C ASN A 90 17.36 -25.17 -11.50
N ASP A 91 18.20 -25.59 -10.60
CA ASP A 91 18.50 -26.99 -10.33
C ASP A 91 17.77 -27.48 -9.05
N THR A 92 18.22 -28.62 -8.53
CA THR A 92 17.58 -29.23 -7.34
C THR A 92 17.99 -28.58 -6.02
N THR A 93 18.98 -27.70 -6.02
CA THR A 93 19.59 -27.10 -4.82
C THR A 93 19.61 -25.59 -4.85
N THR A 94 19.62 -24.97 -6.02
CA THR A 94 19.72 -23.53 -6.18
C THR A 94 18.52 -22.94 -6.91
N LYS A 95 18.17 -21.69 -6.61
CA LYS A 95 17.12 -20.93 -7.28
C LYS A 95 17.51 -19.47 -7.47
N THR A 96 17.21 -18.96 -8.66
CA THR A 96 17.50 -17.56 -9.00
C THR A 96 16.48 -16.63 -8.34
N VAL A 97 16.97 -15.55 -7.73
CA VAL A 97 16.13 -14.43 -7.25
C VAL A 97 15.57 -13.72 -8.49
N ALA A 98 14.27 -13.64 -8.61
CA ALA A 98 13.61 -13.02 -9.77
C ALA A 98 13.33 -11.54 -9.54
N GLU A 99 13.69 -10.69 -10.52
CA GLU A 99 13.34 -9.28 -10.53
C GLU A 99 11.84 -9.06 -10.81
N LYS A 100 11.34 -7.93 -10.38
CA LYS A 100 9.93 -7.52 -10.52
C LYS A 100 8.96 -8.56 -10.01
N THR A 101 9.29 -9.19 -8.89
CA THR A 101 8.55 -10.30 -8.28
C THR A 101 8.27 -10.01 -6.81
N ILE A 102 7.08 -10.41 -6.36
CA ILE A 102 6.69 -10.34 -4.94
C ILE A 102 7.15 -11.62 -4.24
N TYR A 103 7.72 -11.44 -3.07
CA TYR A 103 8.02 -12.53 -2.15
C TYR A 103 7.46 -12.24 -0.77
N LYS A 104 7.10 -13.29 -0.02
CA LYS A 104 7.12 -13.18 1.44
C LYS A 104 8.56 -13.27 1.90
N PHE A 105 8.87 -12.66 3.03
CA PHE A 105 10.22 -12.70 3.55
C PHE A 105 10.26 -13.08 5.03
N THR A 106 11.34 -13.71 5.42
CA THR A 106 11.73 -13.87 6.81
C THR A 106 13.11 -13.27 7.00
N LYS A 107 13.24 -12.37 7.98
CA LYS A 107 14.50 -11.70 8.27
C LYS A 107 15.31 -12.54 9.24
N GLY A 108 16.50 -12.98 8.80
CA GLY A 108 17.52 -13.57 9.64
C GLY A 108 18.39 -12.50 10.33
N SER A 109 19.52 -12.92 10.89
CA SER A 109 20.47 -12.01 11.56
C SER A 109 21.22 -11.09 10.60
N SER A 110 21.53 -11.55 9.39
CA SER A 110 22.30 -10.82 8.37
C SER A 110 21.78 -10.97 6.95
N SER A 111 20.79 -11.82 6.73
CA SER A 111 20.25 -12.17 5.43
C SER A 111 18.73 -12.37 5.51
N TYR A 112 18.11 -12.55 4.36
CA TYR A 112 16.68 -12.75 4.21
C TYR A 112 16.41 -14.06 3.46
N ASP A 113 15.40 -14.79 3.91
CA ASP A 113 14.82 -15.90 3.17
C ASP A 113 13.59 -15.39 2.43
N LEU A 114 13.47 -15.69 1.15
CA LEU A 114 12.39 -15.25 0.29
C LEU A 114 11.48 -16.43 -0.08
N GLU A 115 10.20 -16.34 0.27
CA GLU A 115 9.21 -17.35 -0.10
C GLU A 115 8.44 -16.92 -1.34
N VAL A 116 8.40 -17.81 -2.34
CA VAL A 116 7.65 -17.62 -3.59
C VAL A 116 6.16 -17.64 -3.30
N VAL A 117 5.47 -16.63 -3.75
CA VAL A 117 4.01 -16.49 -3.60
C VAL A 117 3.29 -16.55 -4.94
N ALA A 118 2.03 -16.95 -4.91
CA ALA A 118 1.17 -16.89 -6.09
C ALA A 118 0.75 -15.44 -6.33
N GLU A 119 1.43 -14.78 -7.27
CA GLU A 119 1.13 -13.40 -7.65
C GLU A 119 0.26 -13.31 -8.90
N LYS A 120 -0.51 -12.24 -9.01
CA LYS A 120 -1.17 -11.82 -10.25
C LYS A 120 -0.51 -10.57 -10.79
N ALA A 121 -0.27 -10.53 -12.09
CA ALA A 121 0.33 -9.39 -12.77
C ALA A 121 -0.69 -8.71 -13.70
N GLY A 122 -0.54 -7.41 -13.89
CA GLY A 122 -1.26 -6.63 -14.90
C GLY A 122 -0.36 -5.54 -15.46
N THR A 123 -0.41 -5.38 -16.77
CA THR A 123 0.29 -4.30 -17.48
C THR A 123 -0.72 -3.25 -17.91
N SER A 124 -0.30 -1.98 -17.89
CA SER A 124 -1.21 -0.85 -18.17
C SER A 124 -2.50 -0.92 -17.34
N ALA A 125 -2.37 -1.38 -16.11
CA ALA A 125 -3.48 -1.61 -15.21
C ALA A 125 -4.04 -0.30 -14.67
N THR A 126 -5.26 -0.37 -14.14
CA THR A 126 -5.90 0.73 -13.44
C THR A 126 -6.07 0.35 -11.98
N VAL A 127 -5.61 1.22 -11.08
CA VAL A 127 -5.92 1.19 -9.66
C VAL A 127 -7.00 2.24 -9.42
N LYS A 128 -8.14 1.85 -8.87
CA LYS A 128 -9.29 2.76 -8.67
C LYS A 128 -9.68 2.82 -7.21
N LYS A 129 -9.86 4.05 -6.72
CA LYS A 129 -10.35 4.37 -5.40
C LYS A 129 -11.85 4.05 -5.25
N ASP A 130 -12.65 4.41 -6.25
CA ASP A 130 -14.10 4.24 -6.24
C ASP A 130 -14.56 3.37 -7.39
N VAL A 131 -15.23 2.27 -7.05
CA VAL A 131 -16.10 1.56 -7.97
C VAL A 131 -17.51 1.73 -7.44
N PRO A 132 -18.44 2.37 -8.20
CA PRO A 132 -19.82 2.48 -7.80
C PRO A 132 -20.42 1.07 -7.71
N SER A 133 -20.41 0.49 -6.54
CA SER A 133 -21.08 -0.77 -6.26
C SER A 133 -21.59 -0.77 -4.82
N ILE A 134 -22.57 -1.64 -4.54
CA ILE A 134 -23.27 -1.79 -3.26
C ILE A 134 -22.30 -2.18 -2.12
N SER A 135 -21.10 -2.66 -2.44
CA SER A 135 -19.99 -2.87 -1.51
C SER A 135 -18.87 -1.91 -1.87
N ALA A 136 -18.58 -0.94 -1.01
CA ALA A 136 -17.52 0.04 -1.19
C ALA A 136 -16.14 -0.66 -1.21
N THR A 137 -15.71 -1.08 -2.38
CA THR A 137 -14.40 -1.71 -2.62
C THR A 137 -13.72 -1.01 -3.78
N GLY A 138 -12.43 -0.74 -3.66
CA GLY A 138 -11.59 -0.36 -4.78
C GLY A 138 -11.24 -1.56 -5.66
N THR A 139 -10.54 -1.32 -6.75
CA THR A 139 -9.98 -2.38 -7.60
C THR A 139 -8.55 -2.09 -7.99
N ALA A 140 -7.74 -3.13 -8.09
CA ALA A 140 -6.43 -3.08 -8.72
C ALA A 140 -6.39 -4.16 -9.81
N ASN A 141 -6.15 -3.76 -11.06
CA ASN A 141 -6.17 -4.67 -12.21
C ASN A 141 -7.44 -5.57 -12.25
N GLY A 142 -8.60 -5.00 -11.93
CA GLY A 142 -9.87 -5.75 -11.88
C GLY A 142 -10.04 -6.68 -10.68
N GLN A 143 -9.05 -6.81 -9.81
CA GLN A 143 -9.17 -7.56 -8.56
C GLN A 143 -9.71 -6.67 -7.46
N ALA A 144 -10.58 -7.20 -6.59
CA ALA A 144 -11.14 -6.48 -5.46
C ALA A 144 -10.06 -6.07 -4.45
N THR A 145 -10.21 -4.88 -3.90
CA THR A 145 -9.38 -4.36 -2.80
C THR A 145 -10.29 -3.88 -1.68
N ASN A 146 -9.79 -3.83 -0.45
CA ASN A 146 -10.57 -3.40 0.71
C ASN A 146 -9.77 -2.41 1.60
N ASN A 147 -10.28 -2.11 2.79
CA ASN A 147 -9.63 -1.21 3.74
C ASN A 147 -8.31 -1.77 4.31
N ASN A 148 -8.06 -3.08 4.19
CA ASN A 148 -6.85 -3.74 4.69
C ASN A 148 -5.82 -3.99 3.60
N THR A 149 -6.18 -3.78 2.32
CA THR A 149 -5.26 -3.92 1.20
C THR A 149 -4.13 -2.90 1.34
N VAL A 150 -2.89 -3.37 1.30
CA VAL A 150 -1.71 -2.51 1.26
C VAL A 150 -1.35 -2.19 -0.18
N PHE A 151 -1.20 -0.92 -0.50
CA PHE A 151 -0.73 -0.44 -1.80
C PHE A 151 0.67 0.13 -1.64
N VAL A 152 1.58 -0.27 -2.49
CA VAL A 152 2.97 0.18 -2.48
C VAL A 152 3.31 0.77 -3.84
N ASP A 153 3.70 2.03 -3.86
CA ASP A 153 4.27 2.71 -5.03
C ASP A 153 5.78 2.47 -5.02
N VAL A 154 6.21 1.54 -5.86
CA VAL A 154 7.60 1.08 -5.92
C VAL A 154 8.56 2.16 -6.42
N GLU A 155 8.06 3.08 -7.25
CA GLU A 155 8.90 4.13 -7.84
C GLU A 155 9.13 5.30 -6.86
N ASN A 156 8.13 5.61 -6.04
CA ASN A 156 8.18 6.73 -5.11
C ASN A 156 8.41 6.32 -3.65
N ASN A 157 8.57 5.02 -3.39
CA ASN A 157 8.80 4.47 -2.05
C ASN A 157 7.70 4.90 -1.04
N ASN A 158 6.45 4.86 -1.47
CA ASN A 158 5.30 5.19 -0.65
C ASN A 158 4.39 3.99 -0.47
N SER A 159 3.69 3.93 0.67
CA SER A 159 2.65 2.93 0.90
C SER A 159 1.38 3.53 1.51
N TRP A 160 0.26 2.88 1.26
CA TRP A 160 -1.04 3.23 1.81
C TRP A 160 -1.79 1.97 2.21
N VAL A 161 -2.47 2.01 3.32
CA VAL A 161 -3.40 0.96 3.75
C VAL A 161 -4.83 1.40 3.42
N GLY A 162 -5.55 0.52 2.74
CA GLY A 162 -6.93 0.77 2.32
C GLY A 162 -7.07 1.50 0.98
N TYR A 163 -8.03 1.02 0.19
CA TYR A 163 -8.27 1.54 -1.16
C TYR A 163 -8.67 3.03 -1.20
N LYS A 164 -9.23 3.56 -0.12
CA LYS A 164 -9.62 4.97 -0.01
C LYS A 164 -8.42 5.92 0.07
N ASN A 165 -7.30 5.41 0.53
CA ASN A 165 -6.09 6.20 0.81
C ASN A 165 -5.11 6.22 -0.36
N VAL A 166 -5.37 5.46 -1.43
CA VAL A 166 -4.57 5.45 -2.63
C VAL A 166 -5.24 6.29 -3.72
N SER A 167 -4.51 7.22 -4.33
CA SER A 167 -5.00 7.93 -5.52
C SER A 167 -5.12 6.98 -6.71
N SER A 168 -6.13 7.19 -7.55
CA SER A 168 -6.30 6.41 -8.77
C SER A 168 -5.06 6.54 -9.66
N LYS A 169 -4.63 5.42 -10.24
CA LYS A 169 -3.48 5.35 -11.14
C LYS A 169 -3.88 4.63 -12.41
N THR A 170 -3.41 5.15 -13.53
CA THR A 170 -3.73 4.60 -14.85
C THR A 170 -2.45 4.33 -15.63
N GLY A 171 -2.40 3.18 -16.30
CA GLY A 171 -1.25 2.77 -17.11
C GLY A 171 -0.12 2.13 -16.31
N ALA A 172 -0.30 1.93 -15.01
CA ALA A 172 0.68 1.28 -14.17
C ALA A 172 0.85 -0.20 -14.50
N ASP A 173 2.05 -0.71 -14.28
CA ASP A 173 2.23 -2.14 -14.11
C ASP A 173 1.97 -2.47 -12.63
N VAL A 174 1.22 -3.54 -12.39
CA VAL A 174 0.91 -3.97 -11.03
C VAL A 174 1.20 -5.46 -10.85
N LYS A 175 1.64 -5.79 -9.65
CA LYS A 175 1.65 -7.16 -9.14
C LYS A 175 0.94 -7.19 -7.80
N LEU A 176 0.18 -8.23 -7.55
CA LEU A 176 -0.62 -8.34 -6.34
C LEU A 176 -0.75 -9.78 -5.87
N VAL A 177 -0.95 -9.95 -4.58
CA VAL A 177 -1.24 -11.22 -3.93
C VAL A 177 -2.67 -11.18 -3.43
N LEU A 178 -3.42 -12.25 -3.66
CA LEU A 178 -4.81 -12.40 -3.19
C LEU A 178 -4.84 -13.27 -1.95
N ASN A 179 -5.72 -12.91 -1.03
CA ASN A 179 -6.11 -13.79 0.08
C ASN A 179 -7.10 -14.89 -0.38
N SER A 180 -7.53 -15.74 0.56
CA SER A 180 -8.49 -16.82 0.31
C SER A 180 -9.84 -16.34 -0.24
N ASP A 181 -10.21 -15.09 0.01
CA ASP A 181 -11.47 -14.48 -0.43
C ASP A 181 -11.38 -13.81 -1.81
N ASN A 182 -10.24 -13.96 -2.50
CA ASN A 182 -9.90 -13.28 -3.74
C ASN A 182 -9.88 -11.75 -3.66
N VAL A 183 -9.57 -11.22 -2.49
CA VAL A 183 -9.30 -9.81 -2.25
C VAL A 183 -7.79 -9.60 -2.18
N ALA A 184 -7.28 -8.52 -2.74
CA ALA A 184 -5.85 -8.23 -2.70
C ALA A 184 -5.39 -7.93 -1.26
N GLU A 185 -4.37 -8.63 -0.80
CA GLU A 185 -3.66 -8.34 0.46
C GLU A 185 -2.65 -7.21 0.25
N VAL A 186 -1.86 -7.32 -0.81
CA VAL A 186 -0.85 -6.32 -1.19
C VAL A 186 -0.90 -6.08 -2.69
N VAL A 187 -0.68 -4.82 -3.09
CA VAL A 187 -0.60 -4.37 -4.48
C VAL A 187 0.67 -3.54 -4.64
N PHE A 188 1.64 -4.03 -5.38
CA PHE A 188 2.82 -3.28 -5.79
C PHE A 188 2.56 -2.64 -7.15
N ILE A 189 2.74 -1.32 -7.21
CA ILE A 189 2.50 -0.48 -8.39
C ILE A 189 3.86 0.02 -8.86
N TYR A 190 4.22 -0.23 -10.11
CA TYR A 190 5.53 0.10 -10.66
C TYR A 190 5.45 0.52 -12.13
N GLY A 191 6.59 0.96 -12.68
CA GLY A 191 6.69 1.42 -14.06
C GLY A 191 6.19 2.87 -14.24
N ASN A 192 6.03 3.28 -15.47
CA ASN A 192 5.57 4.62 -15.80
C ASN A 192 4.04 4.67 -15.77
N PHE A 193 3.48 5.42 -14.84
CA PHE A 193 2.04 5.60 -14.74
C PHE A 193 1.68 7.07 -14.51
N THR A 194 0.48 7.43 -14.95
CA THR A 194 -0.13 8.69 -14.58
C THR A 194 -0.87 8.48 -13.27
N SER A 195 -0.46 9.17 -12.23
CA SER A 195 -1.30 9.33 -11.05
C SER A 195 -2.37 10.34 -11.42
N ASP A 196 -3.63 9.96 -11.32
CA ASP A 196 -4.67 10.95 -11.14
C ASP A 196 -4.39 11.55 -9.75
N ALA A 197 -3.62 12.62 -9.70
CA ALA A 197 -3.61 13.46 -8.52
C ALA A 197 -5.10 13.74 -8.26
N ASP A 198 -5.60 13.39 -7.09
CA ASP A 198 -6.93 13.82 -6.71
C ASP A 198 -6.91 15.34 -6.88
N ALA A 199 -7.61 15.81 -7.89
CA ALA A 199 -7.70 17.25 -8.20
C ALA A 199 -8.29 18.03 -7.02
N GLU A 200 -8.79 17.32 -6.02
CA GLU A 200 -9.31 17.83 -4.75
C GLU A 200 -8.21 18.27 -3.78
N ASP A 201 -6.95 17.80 -3.93
CA ASP A 201 -5.88 18.07 -2.96
C ASP A 201 -5.08 19.35 -3.26
N TYR A 202 -5.28 19.97 -4.41
CA TYR A 202 -4.56 21.18 -4.81
C TYR A 202 -5.48 22.34 -5.07
N ILE A 203 -5.26 23.44 -4.32
CA ILE A 203 -5.93 24.70 -4.53
C ILE A 203 -4.90 25.70 -5.04
N ILE A 204 -5.18 26.30 -6.18
CA ILE A 204 -4.37 27.38 -6.74
C ILE A 204 -4.99 28.70 -6.28
N LEU A 205 -4.26 29.47 -5.49
CA LEU A 205 -4.64 30.81 -5.11
C LEU A 205 -4.17 31.81 -6.15
N LYS A 206 -5.06 32.61 -6.69
CA LYS A 206 -4.74 33.68 -7.62
C LYS A 206 -4.56 35.00 -6.85
N GLY A 207 -3.35 35.52 -6.86
CA GLY A 207 -3.04 36.78 -6.15
C GLY A 207 -3.04 36.62 -4.61
N THR A 208 -3.72 37.52 -3.91
CA THR A 208 -3.90 37.45 -2.44
C THR A 208 -5.06 36.59 -2.01
N GLY A 209 -5.60 35.80 -2.85
CA GLY A 209 -6.67 34.80 -2.82
C GLY A 209 -7.45 34.53 -1.52
N TYR A 210 -7.31 35.33 -0.48
CA TYR A 210 -8.07 35.18 0.77
C TYR A 210 -8.55 36.53 1.33
N GLN A 211 -9.66 36.50 2.06
CA GLN A 211 -10.22 37.61 2.81
C GLN A 211 -10.36 37.23 4.26
N ALA A 212 -9.96 38.13 5.17
CA ALA A 212 -10.16 37.93 6.61
C ALA A 212 -11.56 38.39 7.01
N GLU A 213 -12.31 37.52 7.63
CA GLU A 213 -13.66 37.77 8.14
C GLU A 213 -13.78 37.45 9.64
N LYS A 214 -14.88 37.84 10.27
CA LYS A 214 -15.18 37.45 11.64
C LYS A 214 -16.29 36.39 11.64
N ASP A 215 -16.04 35.29 12.30
CA ASP A 215 -17.07 34.29 12.55
C ASP A 215 -18.07 34.75 13.63
N LYS A 216 -19.10 33.96 13.85
CA LYS A 216 -20.13 34.22 14.88
C LYS A 216 -19.60 34.36 16.32
N ASN A 217 -18.37 33.92 16.58
CA ASN A 217 -17.69 34.00 17.87
C ASN A 217 -16.67 35.14 17.90
N ASN A 218 -16.67 36.04 16.92
CA ASN A 218 -15.73 37.16 16.77
C ASN A 218 -14.25 36.72 16.56
N LYS A 219 -14.03 35.45 16.17
CA LYS A 219 -12.73 34.92 15.80
C LYS A 219 -12.45 35.25 14.35
N THR A 220 -11.21 35.62 14.03
CA THR A 220 -10.79 35.85 12.63
C THR A 220 -10.71 34.51 11.92
N VAL A 221 -11.44 34.36 10.84
CA VAL A 221 -11.39 33.26 9.87
C VAL A 221 -10.94 33.80 8.51
N TYR A 222 -10.30 33.00 7.73
CA TYR A 222 -9.84 33.39 6.39
C TYR A 222 -10.67 32.62 5.36
N ARG A 223 -11.31 33.36 4.48
CA ARG A 223 -12.07 32.77 3.36
C ARG A 223 -11.25 32.92 2.09
N PHE A 224 -11.14 31.86 1.31
CA PHE A 224 -10.55 31.92 -0.01
C PHE A 224 -11.54 32.55 -1.00
N ILE A 225 -11.08 33.59 -1.73
CA ILE A 225 -11.94 34.33 -2.66
C ILE A 225 -11.58 34.07 -4.12
N ASP A 226 -10.34 33.69 -4.40
CA ASP A 226 -9.82 33.39 -5.73
C ASP A 226 -9.03 32.08 -5.67
N ALA A 227 -9.67 31.01 -5.18
CA ALA A 227 -9.17 29.66 -5.19
C ALA A 227 -9.74 28.89 -6.39
N TYR A 228 -8.90 28.11 -7.02
CA TYR A 228 -9.24 27.26 -8.16
C TYR A 228 -8.72 25.84 -7.88
N ASP A 229 -9.49 24.84 -8.25
CA ASP A 229 -9.04 23.45 -8.24
C ASP A 229 -8.05 23.15 -9.38
N ALA A 230 -7.58 21.93 -9.45
CA ALA A 230 -6.65 21.52 -10.49
C ALA A 230 -7.28 21.52 -11.90
N ASN A 231 -8.60 21.55 -12.03
CA ASN A 231 -9.33 21.65 -13.28
C ASN A 231 -9.54 23.11 -13.71
N GLY A 232 -9.15 24.06 -12.85
CA GLY A 232 -9.35 25.48 -13.06
C GLY A 232 -10.77 25.96 -12.73
N GLU A 233 -11.56 25.13 -12.02
CA GLU A 233 -12.87 25.53 -11.52
C GLU A 233 -12.72 26.30 -10.21
N LYS A 234 -13.52 27.37 -10.06
CA LYS A 234 -13.47 28.19 -8.86
C LYS A 234 -14.05 27.43 -7.67
N VAL A 235 -13.26 27.33 -6.61
CA VAL A 235 -13.69 26.72 -5.34
C VAL A 235 -14.27 27.81 -4.47
N GLU A 236 -15.55 27.67 -4.11
CA GLU A 236 -16.25 28.58 -3.21
C GLU A 236 -16.48 27.87 -1.87
N ASP A 237 -16.34 28.64 -0.77
CA ASP A 237 -16.63 28.20 0.60
C ASP A 237 -15.69 27.13 1.23
N LEU A 238 -14.38 27.34 1.12
CA LEU A 238 -13.39 26.64 1.92
C LEU A 238 -13.03 27.40 3.20
#